data_9967dcb2e791fb0c9b0fdbbc3826d399
#
_entry.id   9967dcb2e791fb0c9b0fdbbc3826d399
#
_cell.length_a   1.000
_cell.length_b   1.000
_cell.length_c   1.000
_cell.angle_alpha   90.00
_cell.angle_beta   90.00
_cell.angle_gamma   90.00
#
_symmetry.space_group_name_H-M   'P 1'
#
loop_
_entity.id
_entity.type
_entity.pdbx_description
1 polymer ?
#
loop_
_entity_poly.entity_id
_entity_poly.type
_entity_poly.pdbx_seq_one_letter_code
_entity_poly.pdbx_strand_id
1 'polypeptide(L)'
;MLPRIQELRRVPAPAPEPQALACDGKSVWLSSRVTKEIHVLDAAEWTVRRKYPAPGTTYGFTVAGAELRAVVGEEDDDRYLRRFLPEKGFVQGRARLPEDTGSYLGYGRGQLYLTQWYKQRLLFIDDAARVSKVLDVPHQICGCTAIDGIVHLLTTDDEESYDYFITRVDVDALPPSFVDIALVPFHARSLAWDGDRFWTNHREADEVVRFEIPGYSPSMVEREAAWKK
;
A
#
# COMPACT_ATOMS: atom_id res chain seq x y z
N MET A 1 -6.81 15.85 19.19
CA MET A 1 -7.02 16.12 17.75
C MET A 1 -5.90 15.41 17.02
N LEU A 2 -6.20 14.62 16.00
CA LEU A 2 -5.19 13.94 15.18
C LEU A 2 -4.33 14.97 14.43
N PRO A 3 -3.01 14.80 14.37
CA PRO A 3 -2.17 15.64 13.54
C PRO A 3 -2.51 15.41 12.06
N ARG A 4 -2.41 16.47 11.25
CA ARG A 4 -2.42 16.31 9.80
C ARG A 4 -1.04 15.85 9.34
N ILE A 5 -0.98 15.09 8.27
CA ILE A 5 0.29 14.79 7.59
C ILE A 5 1.00 16.08 7.21
N GLN A 6 2.33 16.07 7.20
CA GLN A 6 3.15 17.13 6.64
C GLN A 6 3.65 16.69 5.26
N GLU A 7 3.14 17.31 4.22
CA GLU A 7 3.62 17.07 2.86
C GLU A 7 5.05 17.56 2.69
N LEU A 8 5.91 16.70 2.18
CA LEU A 8 7.31 17.01 1.88
C LEU A 8 7.53 17.25 0.39
N ARG A 9 6.75 16.56 -0.43
CA ARG A 9 6.82 16.65 -1.88
C ARG A 9 5.47 16.27 -2.48
N ARG A 10 5.04 17.01 -3.48
CA ARG A 10 3.87 16.72 -4.30
C ARG A 10 4.28 16.83 -5.77
N VAL A 11 4.03 15.79 -6.54
CA VAL A 11 4.48 15.68 -7.93
C VAL A 11 3.39 15.10 -8.82
N PRO A 12 3.31 15.46 -10.11
CA PRO A 12 2.37 14.85 -11.02
C PRO A 12 2.66 13.36 -11.19
N ALA A 13 1.62 12.55 -11.27
CA ALA A 13 1.74 11.15 -11.65
C ALA A 13 2.16 11.04 -13.13
N PRO A 14 2.92 9.99 -13.50
CA PRO A 14 3.36 9.80 -14.89
C PRO A 14 2.25 9.40 -15.85
N ALA A 15 1.07 9.07 -15.33
CA ALA A 15 -0.11 8.69 -16.08
C ALA A 15 -1.37 8.98 -15.25
N PRO A 16 -2.54 9.16 -15.89
CA PRO A 16 -3.78 9.46 -15.20
C PRO A 16 -4.26 8.29 -14.33
N GLU A 17 -5.10 8.60 -13.37
CA GLU A 17 -5.67 7.66 -12.40
C GLU A 17 -4.62 6.75 -11.73
N PRO A 18 -3.64 7.31 -11.00
CA PRO A 18 -2.66 6.52 -10.28
C PRO A 18 -3.36 5.61 -9.24
N GLN A 19 -2.98 4.33 -9.19
CA GLN A 19 -3.68 3.35 -8.37
C GLN A 19 -2.76 2.64 -7.37
N ALA A 20 -1.94 1.70 -7.80
CA ALA A 20 -1.01 1.00 -6.93
C ALA A 20 0.32 1.75 -6.84
N LEU A 21 0.90 1.76 -5.65
CA LEU A 21 2.16 2.43 -5.36
C LEU A 21 3.03 1.53 -4.48
N ALA A 22 4.30 1.39 -4.83
CA ALA A 22 5.33 0.81 -3.98
C ALA A 22 6.63 1.59 -4.10
N CYS A 23 7.48 1.56 -3.07
CA CYS A 23 8.77 2.25 -3.06
C CYS A 23 9.81 1.42 -2.29
N ASP A 24 11.07 1.46 -2.74
CA ASP A 24 12.22 0.87 -2.04
C ASP A 24 13.26 1.93 -1.60
N GLY A 25 12.90 3.21 -1.66
CA GLY A 25 13.77 4.34 -1.38
C GLY A 25 14.57 4.83 -2.58
N LYS A 26 14.71 4.04 -3.64
CA LYS A 26 15.41 4.41 -4.88
C LYS A 26 14.48 4.48 -6.07
N SER A 27 13.55 3.55 -6.14
CA SER A 27 12.56 3.43 -7.21
C SER A 27 11.15 3.51 -6.65
N VAL A 28 10.28 4.13 -7.42
CA VAL A 28 8.84 4.11 -7.19
C VAL A 28 8.19 3.34 -8.31
N TRP A 29 7.35 2.36 -7.98
CA TRP A 29 6.51 1.64 -8.94
C TRP A 29 5.10 2.14 -8.80
N LEU A 30 4.55 2.66 -9.90
CA LEU A 30 3.22 3.25 -9.94
C LEU A 30 2.40 2.64 -11.06
N SER A 31 1.20 2.17 -10.76
CA SER A 31 0.25 1.73 -11.79
C SER A 31 -0.73 2.83 -12.12
N SER A 32 -1.23 2.79 -13.37
CA SER A 32 -2.39 3.57 -13.81
C SER A 32 -3.54 2.64 -14.15
N ARG A 33 -4.75 2.99 -13.73
CA ARG A 33 -5.96 2.25 -14.08
C ARG A 33 -6.30 2.38 -15.56
N VAL A 34 -5.99 3.54 -16.15
CA VAL A 34 -6.33 3.88 -17.54
C VAL A 34 -5.38 3.18 -18.50
N THR A 35 -4.07 3.32 -18.30
CA THR A 35 -3.07 2.79 -19.26
C THR A 35 -2.77 1.32 -19.05
N LYS A 36 -3.11 0.76 -17.88
CA LYS A 36 -2.73 -0.61 -17.48
C LYS A 36 -1.22 -0.85 -17.63
N GLU A 37 -0.44 0.15 -17.26
CA GLU A 37 1.03 0.12 -17.28
C GLU A 37 1.56 0.28 -15.85
N ILE A 38 2.74 -0.28 -15.62
CA ILE A 38 3.57 -0.01 -14.44
C ILE A 38 4.68 0.93 -14.87
N HIS A 39 4.70 2.10 -14.26
CA HIS A 39 5.76 3.09 -14.43
C HIS A 39 6.79 2.90 -13.33
N VAL A 40 8.05 2.77 -13.69
CA VAL A 40 9.17 2.72 -12.75
C VAL A 40 9.88 4.06 -12.80
N LEU A 41 9.86 4.78 -11.67
CA LEU A 41 10.43 6.11 -11.56
C LEU A 41 11.65 6.11 -10.65
N ASP A 42 12.56 7.01 -10.90
CA ASP A 42 13.55 7.43 -9.91
C ASP A 42 12.85 8.19 -8.78
N ALA A 43 13.06 7.78 -7.53
CA ALA A 43 12.38 8.40 -6.39
C ALA A 43 12.88 9.84 -6.11
N ALA A 44 14.16 10.12 -6.39
CA ALA A 44 14.75 11.45 -6.17
C ALA A 44 14.42 12.41 -7.32
N GLU A 45 14.71 12.00 -8.57
CA GLU A 45 14.57 12.84 -9.77
C GLU A 45 13.14 12.89 -10.31
N TRP A 46 12.29 11.94 -9.92
CA TRP A 46 10.92 11.77 -10.41
C TRP A 46 10.83 11.60 -11.94
N THR A 47 11.80 10.90 -12.51
CA THR A 47 11.87 10.60 -13.94
C THR A 47 11.48 9.14 -14.20
N VAL A 48 10.70 8.90 -15.25
CA VAL A 48 10.33 7.54 -15.66
C VAL A 48 11.54 6.85 -16.28
N ARG A 49 12.02 5.79 -15.62
CA ARG A 49 13.14 4.97 -16.09
C ARG A 49 12.69 3.85 -17.00
N ARG A 50 11.54 3.25 -16.70
CA ARG A 50 10.97 2.12 -17.45
C ARG A 50 9.46 2.10 -17.34
N LYS A 51 8.85 1.38 -18.30
CA LYS A 51 7.43 1.03 -18.29
C LYS A 51 7.28 -0.45 -18.59
N TYR A 52 6.29 -1.07 -17.96
CA TYR A 52 5.94 -2.46 -18.21
C TYR A 52 4.43 -2.57 -18.43
N PRO A 53 3.97 -3.37 -19.41
CA PRO A 53 2.55 -3.66 -19.53
C PRO A 53 2.10 -4.50 -18.31
N ALA A 54 0.92 -4.21 -17.82
CA ALA A 54 0.25 -5.03 -16.83
C ALA A 54 -0.76 -5.96 -17.50
N PRO A 55 -0.93 -7.20 -17.00
CA PRO A 55 -1.91 -8.12 -17.59
C PRO A 55 -3.37 -7.72 -17.32
N GLY A 56 -3.56 -6.68 -16.55
CA GLY A 56 -4.86 -6.11 -16.19
C GLY A 56 -4.70 -4.90 -15.28
N THR A 57 -5.76 -4.51 -14.58
CA THR A 57 -5.71 -3.40 -13.62
C THR A 57 -4.93 -3.81 -12.38
N THR A 58 -3.84 -3.13 -12.08
CA THR A 58 -3.04 -3.36 -10.87
C THR A 58 -3.57 -2.49 -9.73
N TYR A 59 -4.15 -3.12 -8.71
CA TYR A 59 -4.80 -2.46 -7.57
C TYR A 59 -3.85 -2.17 -6.43
N GLY A 60 -2.91 -3.07 -6.16
CA GLY A 60 -1.96 -2.95 -5.06
C GLY A 60 -0.58 -3.47 -5.44
N PHE A 61 0.44 -2.87 -4.84
CA PHE A 61 1.84 -3.25 -4.99
C PHE A 61 2.53 -3.24 -3.61
N THR A 62 3.46 -4.16 -3.41
CA THR A 62 4.39 -4.10 -2.26
C THR A 62 5.75 -4.66 -2.64
N VAL A 63 6.81 -4.11 -2.08
CA VAL A 63 8.16 -4.66 -2.18
C VAL A 63 8.28 -5.83 -1.19
N ALA A 64 8.71 -6.98 -1.68
CA ALA A 64 8.91 -8.20 -0.90
C ALA A 64 10.31 -8.78 -1.20
N GLY A 65 11.31 -8.32 -0.47
CA GLY A 65 12.71 -8.62 -0.74
C GLY A 65 13.21 -7.99 -2.05
N ALA A 66 13.73 -8.80 -2.97
CA ALA A 66 14.23 -8.34 -4.27
C ALA A 66 13.12 -8.27 -5.36
N GLU A 67 11.91 -8.59 -5.02
CA GLU A 67 10.76 -8.66 -5.93
C GLU A 67 9.61 -7.81 -5.42
N LEU A 68 8.59 -7.66 -6.25
CA LEU A 68 7.32 -7.09 -5.82
C LEU A 68 6.22 -8.14 -5.90
N ARG A 69 5.19 -7.92 -5.08
CA ARG A 69 3.91 -8.61 -5.18
C ARG A 69 2.86 -7.61 -5.62
N ALA A 70 1.96 -8.06 -6.49
CA ALA A 70 0.90 -7.23 -7.05
C ALA A 70 -0.46 -7.90 -6.92
N VAL A 71 -1.48 -7.11 -6.63
CA VAL A 71 -2.89 -7.49 -6.83
C VAL A 71 -3.30 -7.01 -8.22
N VAL A 72 -3.68 -7.94 -9.09
CA VAL A 72 -4.09 -7.65 -10.46
C VAL A 72 -5.46 -8.24 -10.75
N GLY A 73 -6.37 -7.41 -11.25
CA GLY A 73 -7.62 -7.85 -11.87
C GLY A 73 -7.41 -7.94 -13.38
N GLU A 74 -7.61 -9.13 -13.94
CA GLU A 74 -7.38 -9.39 -15.37
C GLU A 74 -8.66 -9.28 -16.17
N GLU A 75 -9.74 -9.78 -15.61
CA GLU A 75 -11.12 -9.69 -16.11
C GLU A 75 -11.97 -8.93 -15.07
N ASP A 76 -13.29 -8.91 -15.21
CA ASP A 76 -14.16 -7.97 -14.46
C ASP A 76 -14.05 -8.09 -12.94
N ASP A 77 -14.33 -9.26 -12.36
CA ASP A 77 -14.42 -9.43 -10.90
C ASP A 77 -13.37 -10.38 -10.32
N ASP A 78 -12.34 -10.68 -11.07
CA ASP A 78 -11.24 -11.53 -10.60
C ASP A 78 -10.15 -10.73 -9.91
N ARG A 79 -9.42 -11.38 -9.04
CA ARG A 79 -8.22 -10.83 -8.41
C ARG A 79 -7.18 -11.92 -8.22
N TYR A 80 -5.97 -11.59 -8.65
CA TYR A 80 -4.82 -12.49 -8.57
C TYR A 80 -3.65 -11.83 -7.85
N LEU A 81 -2.97 -12.60 -7.02
CA LEU A 81 -1.62 -12.29 -6.56
C LEU A 81 -0.62 -12.67 -7.66
N ARG A 82 0.17 -11.70 -8.09
CA ARG A 82 1.23 -11.90 -9.09
C ARG A 82 2.58 -11.46 -8.57
N ARG A 83 3.62 -12.06 -9.11
CA ARG A 83 5.01 -11.64 -8.90
C ARG A 83 5.44 -10.68 -10.00
N PHE A 84 6.21 -9.68 -9.63
CA PHE A 84 6.79 -8.72 -10.53
C PHE A 84 8.28 -8.57 -10.20
N LEU A 85 9.13 -8.74 -11.22
CA LEU A 85 10.57 -8.56 -11.11
C LEU A 85 10.95 -7.18 -11.63
N PRO A 86 11.70 -6.35 -10.86
CA PRO A 86 12.05 -4.98 -11.24
C PRO A 86 12.67 -4.84 -12.63
N GLU A 87 13.41 -5.86 -13.09
CA GLU A 87 14.10 -5.83 -14.38
C GLU A 87 13.37 -6.53 -15.53
N LYS A 88 12.29 -7.28 -15.23
CA LYS A 88 11.60 -8.12 -16.22
C LYS A 88 10.10 -7.82 -16.34
N GLY A 89 9.51 -7.15 -15.33
CA GLY A 89 8.07 -6.98 -15.24
C GLY A 89 7.34 -8.19 -14.65
N PHE A 90 6.09 -8.39 -15.00
CA PHE A 90 5.29 -9.51 -14.53
C PHE A 90 5.83 -10.84 -15.04
N VAL A 91 5.97 -11.81 -14.13
CA VAL A 91 6.37 -13.18 -14.47
C VAL A 91 5.15 -14.10 -14.61
N GLN A 92 5.36 -15.25 -15.24
CA GLN A 92 4.31 -16.27 -15.36
C GLN A 92 3.89 -16.78 -13.98
N GLY A 93 2.67 -17.25 -13.90
CA GLY A 93 2.05 -17.75 -12.67
C GLY A 93 1.26 -16.65 -11.94
N ARG A 94 0.19 -17.10 -11.34
CA ARG A 94 -0.72 -16.29 -10.53
C ARG A 94 -1.41 -17.16 -9.50
N ALA A 95 -1.70 -16.60 -8.33
CA ALA A 95 -2.55 -17.22 -7.33
C ALA A 95 -3.87 -16.47 -7.24
N ARG A 96 -5.00 -17.18 -7.30
CA ARG A 96 -6.31 -16.55 -7.15
C ARG A 96 -6.48 -16.06 -5.72
N LEU A 97 -6.91 -14.82 -5.56
CA LEU A 97 -7.11 -14.25 -4.24
C LEU A 97 -8.40 -14.77 -3.59
N PRO A 98 -8.42 -14.81 -2.25
CA PRO A 98 -9.59 -15.27 -1.51
C PRO A 98 -10.85 -14.50 -1.88
N GLU A 99 -11.93 -15.21 -2.19
CA GLU A 99 -13.24 -14.65 -2.51
C GLU A 99 -13.20 -13.69 -3.73
N ASP A 100 -12.23 -13.86 -4.61
CA ASP A 100 -11.98 -13.02 -5.79
C ASP A 100 -11.84 -11.53 -5.49
N THR A 101 -11.46 -11.18 -4.27
CA THR A 101 -11.33 -9.80 -3.83
C THR A 101 -10.00 -9.55 -3.15
N GLY A 102 -9.50 -8.33 -3.32
CA GLY A 102 -8.25 -7.85 -2.74
C GLY A 102 -7.89 -6.53 -3.39
N SER A 103 -7.32 -5.61 -2.61
CA SER A 103 -6.99 -4.28 -3.10
C SER A 103 -5.53 -3.94 -2.90
N TYR A 104 -5.07 -3.80 -1.68
CA TYR A 104 -3.71 -3.34 -1.39
C TYR A 104 -2.90 -4.41 -0.68
N LEU A 105 -1.59 -4.30 -0.78
CA LEU A 105 -0.63 -5.23 -0.19
C LEU A 105 0.33 -4.49 0.73
N GLY A 106 0.69 -5.16 1.82
CA GLY A 106 1.84 -4.83 2.64
C GLY A 106 2.74 -6.05 2.81
N TYR A 107 4.02 -5.84 3.04
CA TYR A 107 4.96 -6.91 3.34
C TYR A 107 5.90 -6.50 4.47
N GLY A 108 6.01 -7.32 5.50
CA GLY A 108 6.93 -7.09 6.60
C GLY A 108 7.21 -8.39 7.37
N ARG A 109 8.45 -8.58 7.81
CA ARG A 109 8.91 -9.76 8.56
C ARG A 109 8.55 -11.10 7.90
N GLY A 110 8.60 -11.17 6.57
CA GLY A 110 8.28 -12.39 5.82
C GLY A 110 6.77 -12.65 5.64
N GLN A 111 5.90 -11.76 6.11
CA GLN A 111 4.45 -11.90 6.00
C GLN A 111 3.88 -10.96 4.95
N LEU A 112 3.02 -11.49 4.09
CA LEU A 112 2.18 -10.69 3.19
C LEU A 112 0.85 -10.36 3.87
N TYR A 113 0.44 -9.10 3.75
CA TYR A 113 -0.83 -8.58 4.18
C TYR A 113 -1.64 -8.17 2.96
N LEU A 114 -2.88 -8.67 2.85
CA LEU A 114 -3.82 -8.32 1.79
C LEU A 114 -5.02 -7.60 2.40
N THR A 115 -5.42 -6.49 1.80
CA THR A 115 -6.62 -5.78 2.24
C THR A 115 -7.82 -6.14 1.36
N GLN A 116 -8.99 -6.26 1.98
CA GLN A 116 -10.28 -6.37 1.31
C GLN A 116 -11.12 -5.14 1.65
N TRP A 117 -11.17 -4.19 0.73
CA TRP A 117 -11.77 -2.87 0.96
C TRP A 117 -13.22 -2.93 1.45
N TYR A 118 -14.16 -3.47 0.63
CA TYR A 118 -15.58 -3.55 1.00
C TYR A 118 -15.87 -4.41 2.23
N LYS A 119 -15.01 -5.38 2.50
CA LYS A 119 -15.16 -6.30 3.64
C LYS A 119 -14.50 -5.77 4.89
N GLN A 120 -13.78 -4.66 4.79
CA GLN A 120 -13.04 -4.06 5.91
C GLN A 120 -12.17 -5.12 6.62
N ARG A 121 -11.38 -5.86 5.84
CA ARG A 121 -10.55 -6.96 6.36
C ARG A 121 -9.09 -6.82 5.98
N LEU A 122 -8.23 -7.20 6.91
CA LEU A 122 -6.80 -7.41 6.69
C LEU A 122 -6.53 -8.90 6.79
N LEU A 123 -6.07 -9.50 5.70
CA LEU A 123 -5.76 -10.91 5.60
C LEU A 123 -4.26 -11.13 5.66
N PHE A 124 -3.82 -12.15 6.38
CA PHE A 124 -2.46 -12.67 6.37
C PHE A 124 -2.42 -13.79 5.35
N ILE A 125 -1.64 -13.63 4.28
CA ILE A 125 -1.58 -14.58 3.18
C ILE A 125 -0.15 -15.03 2.91
N ASP A 126 -0.01 -16.18 2.26
CA ASP A 126 1.25 -16.62 1.66
C ASP A 126 1.31 -16.34 0.14
N ASP A 127 2.41 -16.71 -0.52
CA ASP A 127 2.60 -16.55 -1.96
C ASP A 127 1.62 -17.36 -2.82
N ALA A 128 0.93 -18.35 -2.24
CA ALA A 128 -0.14 -19.09 -2.88
C ALA A 128 -1.53 -18.52 -2.56
N ALA A 129 -1.59 -17.33 -1.95
CA ALA A 129 -2.78 -16.62 -1.50
C ALA A 129 -3.63 -17.42 -0.45
N ARG A 130 -3.01 -18.34 0.28
CA ARG A 130 -3.68 -19.06 1.37
C ARG A 130 -3.72 -18.19 2.60
N VAL A 131 -4.91 -18.08 3.21
CA VAL A 131 -5.15 -17.24 4.38
C VAL A 131 -4.78 -18.00 5.65
N SER A 132 -3.97 -17.39 6.51
CA SER A 132 -3.63 -17.91 7.84
C SER A 132 -4.34 -17.18 8.98
N LYS A 133 -4.67 -15.88 8.79
CA LYS A 133 -5.35 -15.04 9.78
C LYS A 133 -6.16 -13.96 9.08
N VAL A 134 -7.28 -13.58 9.69
CA VAL A 134 -8.15 -12.47 9.25
C VAL A 134 -8.36 -11.54 10.42
N LEU A 135 -8.25 -10.24 10.18
CA LEU A 135 -8.60 -9.19 11.14
C LEU A 135 -9.68 -8.30 10.51
N ASP A 136 -10.75 -8.07 11.25
CA ASP A 136 -11.74 -7.05 10.89
C ASP A 136 -11.17 -5.67 11.24
N VAL A 137 -11.27 -4.73 10.31
CA VAL A 137 -10.76 -3.37 10.42
C VAL A 137 -11.93 -2.41 10.57
N PRO A 138 -11.90 -1.44 11.49
CA PRO A 138 -13.04 -0.57 11.75
C PRO A 138 -13.41 0.36 10.58
N HIS A 139 -12.50 0.58 9.62
CA HIS A 139 -12.64 1.52 8.51
C HIS A 139 -12.47 0.83 7.16
N GLN A 140 -12.93 1.47 6.08
CA GLN A 140 -12.60 1.08 4.72
C GLN A 140 -11.11 1.27 4.44
N ILE A 141 -10.48 0.32 3.75
CA ILE A 141 -9.02 0.31 3.58
C ILE A 141 -8.65 0.75 2.17
N CYS A 142 -7.97 1.89 2.05
CA CYS A 142 -7.57 2.52 0.80
C CYS A 142 -6.07 2.41 0.48
N GLY A 143 -5.28 1.80 1.37
CA GLY A 143 -3.84 1.56 1.19
C GLY A 143 -3.27 0.71 2.31
N CYS A 144 -2.12 0.09 2.06
CA CYS A 144 -1.44 -0.76 3.05
C CYS A 144 0.07 -0.74 2.83
N THR A 145 0.81 -0.63 3.92
CA THR A 145 2.25 -0.91 3.97
C THR A 145 2.60 -1.50 5.32
N ALA A 146 3.69 -2.26 5.41
CA ALA A 146 4.18 -2.78 6.68
C ALA A 146 5.63 -2.34 6.91
N ILE A 147 5.90 -1.86 8.11
CA ILE A 147 7.21 -1.33 8.51
C ILE A 147 7.60 -2.04 9.81
N ASP A 148 8.67 -2.82 9.77
CA ASP A 148 9.20 -3.53 10.94
C ASP A 148 8.14 -4.37 11.70
N GLY A 149 7.19 -4.97 10.94
CA GLY A 149 6.12 -5.82 11.47
C GLY A 149 4.90 -5.07 11.98
N ILE A 150 4.90 -3.74 11.92
CA ILE A 150 3.73 -2.91 12.19
C ILE A 150 3.05 -2.58 10.88
N VAL A 151 1.77 -2.87 10.78
CA VAL A 151 0.99 -2.55 9.59
C VAL A 151 0.44 -1.12 9.70
N HIS A 152 0.57 -0.38 8.61
CA HIS A 152 -0.01 0.94 8.44
C HIS A 152 -1.03 0.86 7.30
N LEU A 153 -2.24 1.28 7.58
CA LEU A 153 -3.32 1.35 6.63
C LEU A 153 -3.64 2.82 6.32
N LEU A 154 -3.96 3.08 5.07
CA LEU A 154 -4.70 4.27 4.69
C LEU A 154 -6.17 3.90 4.73
N THR A 155 -6.96 4.60 5.52
CA THR A 155 -8.36 4.26 5.78
C THR A 155 -9.26 5.48 5.63
N THR A 156 -10.57 5.23 5.46
CA THR A 156 -11.61 6.25 5.49
C THR A 156 -12.92 5.64 5.95
N ASP A 157 -13.80 6.44 6.52
CA ASP A 157 -15.19 6.06 6.80
C ASP A 157 -16.12 6.33 5.61
N ASP A 158 -15.74 7.30 4.79
CA ASP A 158 -16.52 7.75 3.65
C ASP A 158 -15.60 8.21 2.52
N GLU A 159 -15.66 7.53 1.36
CA GLU A 159 -14.85 7.86 0.19
C GLU A 159 -15.20 9.18 -0.47
N GLU A 160 -16.40 9.70 -0.24
CA GLU A 160 -16.84 11.01 -0.74
C GLU A 160 -16.30 12.16 0.13
N SER A 161 -15.80 11.85 1.32
CA SER A 161 -15.18 12.84 2.22
C SER A 161 -13.69 13.02 1.90
N TYR A 162 -13.10 14.11 2.42
CA TYR A 162 -11.65 14.34 2.40
C TYR A 162 -10.96 13.87 3.69
N ASP A 163 -11.66 13.08 4.51
CA ASP A 163 -11.14 12.59 5.78
C ASP A 163 -10.62 11.16 5.60
N TYR A 164 -9.33 11.09 5.29
CA TYR A 164 -8.59 9.84 5.26
C TYR A 164 -7.62 9.81 6.44
N PHE A 165 -7.37 8.60 6.95
CA PHE A 165 -6.53 8.41 8.14
C PHE A 165 -5.36 7.49 7.81
N ILE A 166 -4.25 7.71 8.52
CA ILE A 166 -3.24 6.67 8.65
C ILE A 166 -3.54 5.93 9.95
N THR A 167 -3.94 4.66 9.82
CA THR A 167 -4.27 3.77 10.93
C THR A 167 -3.12 2.81 11.16
N ARG A 168 -2.50 2.89 12.33
CA ARG A 168 -1.50 1.93 12.78
C ARG A 168 -2.19 0.70 13.33
N VAL A 169 -1.75 -0.50 12.91
CA VAL A 169 -2.27 -1.77 13.37
C VAL A 169 -1.17 -2.56 14.07
N ASP A 170 -1.35 -2.82 15.35
CA ASP A 170 -0.54 -3.80 16.07
C ASP A 170 -1.22 -5.17 15.95
N VAL A 171 -0.69 -5.98 15.03
CA VAL A 171 -1.25 -7.29 14.67
C VAL A 171 -0.96 -8.38 15.71
N ASP A 172 0.01 -8.13 16.60
CA ASP A 172 0.48 -9.06 17.64
C ASP A 172 -0.15 -8.74 19.01
N ALA A 173 -0.81 -7.59 19.18
CA ALA A 173 -1.58 -7.27 20.38
C ALA A 173 -2.77 -8.22 20.55
N LEU A 174 -3.19 -8.45 21.80
CA LEU A 174 -4.33 -9.32 22.14
C LEU A 174 -5.34 -8.55 23.01
N PRO A 175 -6.47 -8.06 22.43
CA PRO A 175 -6.85 -8.13 21.01
C PRO A 175 -5.98 -7.23 20.12
N PRO A 176 -5.94 -7.43 18.80
CA PRO A 176 -5.27 -6.54 17.85
C PRO A 176 -5.76 -5.10 18.03
N SER A 177 -4.84 -4.14 17.95
CA SER A 177 -5.18 -2.74 18.18
C SER A 177 -5.09 -1.94 16.87
N PHE A 178 -6.05 -1.01 16.73
CA PHE A 178 -6.16 -0.09 15.59
C PHE A 178 -6.13 1.34 16.16
N VAL A 179 -5.20 2.14 15.70
CA VAL A 179 -5.05 3.52 16.19
C VAL A 179 -4.83 4.46 15.00
N ASP A 180 -5.73 5.41 14.83
CA ASP A 180 -5.53 6.49 13.87
C ASP A 180 -4.45 7.43 14.39
N ILE A 181 -3.41 7.63 13.60
CA ILE A 181 -2.22 8.40 13.98
C ILE A 181 -2.06 9.70 13.20
N ALA A 182 -2.74 9.85 12.07
CA ALA A 182 -2.74 11.10 11.30
C ALA A 182 -3.96 11.22 10.39
N LEU A 183 -4.30 12.46 10.03
CA LEU A 183 -5.29 12.81 9.01
C LEU A 183 -4.59 13.12 7.69
N VAL A 184 -5.11 12.53 6.59
CA VAL A 184 -4.72 12.82 5.19
C VAL A 184 -5.86 13.63 4.56
N PRO A 185 -5.70 14.93 4.30
CA PRO A 185 -6.81 15.83 3.96
C PRO A 185 -7.13 15.89 2.47
N PHE A 186 -7.13 14.74 1.79
CA PHE A 186 -7.50 14.61 0.37
C PHE A 186 -7.86 13.15 0.04
N HIS A 187 -8.50 12.93 -1.10
CA HIS A 187 -8.85 11.59 -1.60
C HIS A 187 -7.60 10.78 -1.93
N ALA A 188 -7.13 10.03 -0.95
CA ALA A 188 -5.89 9.27 -1.02
C ALA A 188 -6.12 7.80 -1.40
N ARG A 189 -5.18 7.24 -2.17
CA ARG A 189 -5.17 5.83 -2.56
C ARG A 189 -3.76 5.26 -2.50
N SER A 190 -3.66 4.02 -2.06
CA SER A 190 -2.40 3.32 -1.84
C SER A 190 -1.54 3.95 -0.75
N LEU A 191 -0.66 3.17 -0.18
CA LEU A 191 0.30 3.61 0.84
C LEU A 191 1.60 2.84 0.66
N ALA A 192 2.71 3.55 0.60
CA ALA A 192 4.04 2.95 0.53
C ALA A 192 5.00 3.63 1.52
N TRP A 193 6.08 2.93 1.85
CA TRP A 193 7.16 3.41 2.70
C TRP A 193 8.49 3.31 1.96
N ASP A 194 9.27 4.38 1.92
CA ASP A 194 10.55 4.45 1.20
C ASP A 194 11.78 4.15 2.05
N GLY A 195 11.57 3.74 3.29
CA GLY A 195 12.62 3.55 4.29
C GLY A 195 12.76 4.74 5.26
N ASP A 196 12.14 5.89 4.92
CA ASP A 196 12.21 7.14 5.70
C ASP A 196 10.86 7.84 5.81
N ARG A 197 10.07 7.84 4.73
CA ARG A 197 8.81 8.58 4.62
C ARG A 197 7.73 7.77 3.92
N PHE A 198 6.48 8.21 4.12
CA PHE A 198 5.33 7.65 3.45
C PHE A 198 5.09 8.29 2.08
N TRP A 199 4.46 7.50 1.21
CA TRP A 199 3.97 7.93 -0.09
C TRP A 199 2.53 7.49 -0.28
N THR A 200 1.72 8.33 -0.92
CA THR A 200 0.34 8.02 -1.31
C THR A 200 -0.01 8.73 -2.62
N ASN A 201 -1.05 8.26 -3.30
CA ASN A 201 -1.60 8.93 -4.48
C ASN A 201 -2.73 9.88 -4.07
N HIS A 202 -2.76 11.09 -4.65
CA HIS A 202 -3.97 11.91 -4.73
C HIS A 202 -4.61 11.65 -6.10
N ARG A 203 -5.51 10.68 -6.13
CA ARG A 203 -6.01 10.08 -7.37
C ARG A 203 -6.76 11.06 -8.28
N GLU A 204 -7.60 11.91 -7.70
CA GLU A 204 -8.39 12.90 -8.46
C GLU A 204 -7.55 14.01 -9.08
N ALA A 205 -6.43 14.33 -8.45
CA ALA A 205 -5.51 15.34 -8.94
C ALA A 205 -4.42 14.77 -9.87
N ASP A 206 -4.39 13.43 -10.08
CA ASP A 206 -3.31 12.75 -10.78
C ASP A 206 -1.92 13.08 -10.20
N GLU A 207 -1.82 13.07 -8.88
CA GLU A 207 -0.58 13.43 -8.15
C GLU A 207 -0.13 12.32 -7.21
N VAL A 208 1.15 12.37 -6.85
CA VAL A 208 1.76 11.52 -5.83
C VAL A 208 2.35 12.41 -4.75
N VAL A 209 2.08 12.05 -3.49
CA VAL A 209 2.47 12.84 -2.33
C VAL A 209 3.42 12.05 -1.45
N ARG A 210 4.60 12.61 -1.17
CA ARG A 210 5.53 12.15 -0.13
C ARG A 210 5.30 12.95 1.13
N PHE A 211 5.15 12.29 2.26
CA PHE A 211 4.80 12.97 3.50
C PHE A 211 5.41 12.31 4.74
N GLU A 212 5.39 13.04 5.84
CA GLU A 212 5.67 12.52 7.16
C GLU A 212 4.48 12.76 8.10
N ILE A 213 4.48 12.05 9.22
CA ILE A 213 3.51 12.23 10.30
C ILE A 213 4.23 12.95 11.44
N PRO A 214 3.83 14.20 11.77
CA PRO A 214 4.49 14.97 12.82
C PRO A 214 4.52 14.22 14.16
N GLY A 215 5.72 14.09 14.73
CA GLY A 215 5.93 13.43 16.01
C GLY A 215 5.84 11.89 15.97
N TYR A 216 5.70 11.29 14.79
CA TYR A 216 5.65 9.83 14.62
C TYR A 216 6.84 9.34 13.80
N SER A 217 7.50 8.30 14.30
CA SER A 217 8.49 7.52 13.55
C SER A 217 8.22 6.04 13.78
N PRO A 218 8.06 5.23 12.73
CA PRO A 218 7.87 3.79 12.86
C PRO A 218 8.95 3.10 13.70
N SER A 219 10.20 3.52 13.57
CA SER A 219 11.34 2.99 14.32
C SER A 219 11.32 3.31 15.83
N MET A 220 10.56 4.30 16.27
CA MET A 220 10.36 4.61 17.70
C MET A 220 9.44 3.60 18.38
N VAL A 221 8.47 3.04 17.66
CA VAL A 221 7.49 2.10 18.20
C VAL A 221 8.15 0.78 18.64
N GLU A 222 9.17 0.33 17.92
CA GLU A 222 9.94 -0.85 18.31
C GLU A 222 10.71 -0.64 19.62
N ARG A 223 11.25 0.55 19.86
CA ARG A 223 11.97 0.87 21.08
C ARG A 223 11.04 0.86 22.30
N GLU A 224 9.82 1.39 22.17
CA GLU A 224 8.84 1.36 23.26
C GLU A 224 8.34 -0.06 23.56
N ALA A 225 8.14 -0.90 22.51
CA ALA A 225 7.74 -2.29 22.69
C ALA A 225 8.85 -3.16 23.31
N ALA A 226 10.12 -2.87 23.03
CA ALA A 226 11.27 -3.55 23.62
C ALA A 226 11.48 -3.20 25.12
N TRP A 227 11.03 -2.03 25.57
CA TRP A 227 11.10 -1.59 26.97
C TRP A 227 9.99 -2.17 27.87
N LYS A 228 8.91 -2.71 27.28
CA LYS A 228 7.77 -3.32 27.98
C LYS A 228 7.87 -4.85 28.12
N LYS A 229 8.95 -5.46 27.65
CA LYS A 229 9.29 -6.87 27.84
C LYS A 229 10.39 -7.03 28.85
#